data_7b185784b6a6febcdc95bcdaa01864de
#
_entry.id   7b185784b6a6febcdc95bcdaa01864de
#
_cell.length_a   1.000
_cell.length_b   1.000
_cell.length_c   1.000
_cell.angle_alpha   90.00
_cell.angle_beta   90.00
_cell.angle_gamma   90.00
#
_symmetry.space_group_name_H-M   'P 1'
#
loop_
_entity.id
_entity.type
_entity.pdbx_description
1 polymer ?
#
loop_
_entity_poly.entity_id
_entity_poly.type
_entity_poly.pdbx_seq_one_letter_code
_entity_poly.pdbx_strand_id
1 'polypeptide(L)' 'MQQQFLRVLQVEDSESDAELINRILSRANYQVRSIRVDDRDQLRAALQDQDWDVIIADY' A
#
# COMPACT_ATOMS: atom_id res chain seq x y z
N MET A 1 17.34 -15.22 -6.26
CA MET A 1 16.01 -15.44 -5.67
C MET A 1 15.04 -14.41 -6.20
N GLN A 2 13.83 -14.84 -6.49
CA GLN A 2 12.80 -13.94 -6.98
C GLN A 2 12.09 -13.27 -5.83
N GLN A 3 11.93 -11.97 -5.92
CA GLN A 3 11.07 -11.23 -4.99
C GLN A 3 9.63 -11.39 -5.43
N GLN A 4 8.73 -11.51 -4.46
CA GLN A 4 7.31 -11.49 -4.73
C GLN A 4 6.82 -10.05 -4.83
N PHE A 5 5.99 -9.80 -5.82
CA PHE A 5 5.28 -8.53 -5.92
C PHE A 5 4.19 -8.45 -4.87
N LEU A 6 4.07 -7.28 -4.27
CA LEU A 6 3.03 -7.03 -3.29
C LEU A 6 2.33 -5.72 -3.65
N ARG A 7 1.05 -5.82 -3.96
CA ARG A 7 0.22 -4.65 -4.25
C ARG A 7 -0.44 -4.21 -2.94
N VAL A 8 -0.06 -3.03 -2.48
CA VAL A 8 -0.46 -2.54 -1.18
C VAL A 8 -1.28 -1.27 -1.34
N LEU A 9 -2.48 -1.28 -0.78
CA LEU A 9 -3.30 -0.08 -0.69
C LEU A 9 -3.22 0.43 0.75
N GLN A 10 -2.76 1.66 0.91
CA GLN A 10 -2.62 2.26 2.22
C GLN A 10 -3.63 3.38 2.40
N VAL A 11 -4.49 3.24 3.39
CA VAL A 11 -5.41 4.30 3.80
C VAL A 11 -4.73 5.04 4.94
N GLU A 12 -4.00 6.10 4.60
CA GLU A 12 -3.12 6.80 5.54
C GLU A 12 -2.96 8.24 5.11
N ASP A 13 -3.15 9.17 6.02
CA ASP A 13 -3.01 10.60 5.72
C ASP A 13 -1.58 11.12 5.83
N SER A 14 -0.67 10.32 6.37
CA SER A 14 0.73 10.69 6.52
C SER A 14 1.60 9.97 5.50
N GLU A 15 2.23 10.74 4.61
CA GLU A 15 3.17 10.17 3.64
C GLU A 15 4.37 9.50 4.31
N SER A 16 4.83 10.10 5.41
CA SER A 16 5.98 9.55 6.14
C SER A 16 5.69 8.17 6.71
N ASP A 17 4.49 7.99 7.26
CA ASP A 17 4.09 6.71 7.81
C ASP A 17 3.94 5.66 6.72
N ALA A 18 3.39 6.06 5.58
CA ALA A 18 3.25 5.16 4.44
C ALA A 18 4.62 4.72 3.91
N GLU A 19 5.60 5.64 3.86
CA GLU A 19 6.95 5.30 3.43
C GLU A 19 7.63 4.33 4.40
N LEU A 20 7.38 4.50 5.69
CA LEU A 20 7.95 3.59 6.69
C LEU A 20 7.44 2.17 6.49
N ILE A 21 6.16 2.01 6.23
CA ILE A 21 5.57 0.70 5.97
C ILE A 21 6.17 0.10 4.70
N ASN A 22 6.34 0.89 3.65
CA ASN A 22 6.97 0.41 2.42
C ASN A 22 8.39 -0.08 2.66
N ARG A 23 9.16 0.60 3.50
CA ARG A 23 10.52 0.17 3.86
C ARG A 23 10.51 -1.17 4.58
N ILE A 24 9.61 -1.33 5.53
CA ILE A 24 9.49 -2.57 6.30
C ILE A 24 9.19 -3.74 5.36
N LEU A 25 8.24 -3.56 4.45
CA LEU A 25 7.88 -4.60 3.51
C LEU A 25 9.01 -4.90 2.52
N SER A 26 9.73 -3.87 2.08
CA SER A 26 10.88 -4.06 1.18
C SER A 26 11.99 -4.85 1.85
N ARG A 27 12.24 -4.60 3.13
CA ARG A 27 13.24 -5.35 3.90
C ARG A 27 12.85 -6.81 4.08
N ALA A 28 11.55 -7.10 4.04
CA ALA A 28 11.05 -8.47 4.11
C ALA A 28 11.10 -9.18 2.76
N ASN A 29 11.82 -8.61 1.80
CA ASN A 29 12.07 -9.19 0.48
C ASN A 29 10.86 -9.19 -0.44
N TYR A 30 9.97 -8.21 -0.29
CA TYR A 30 8.89 -7.97 -1.23
C TYR A 30 9.24 -6.84 -2.19
N GLN A 31 8.80 -6.95 -3.42
CA GLN A 31 8.81 -5.83 -4.34
C GLN A 31 7.45 -5.15 -4.22
N VAL A 32 7.43 -4.02 -3.53
CA VAL A 32 6.20 -3.36 -3.12
C VAL A 32 5.76 -2.37 -4.19
N ARG A 33 4.50 -2.47 -4.59
CA ARG A 33 3.80 -1.43 -5.32
C ARG A 33 2.69 -0.92 -4.43
N SER A 34 2.83 0.30 -3.95
CA SER A 34 1.85 0.85 -3.03
C SER A 34 1.20 2.10 -3.57
N ILE A 35 -0.05 2.26 -3.23
CA ILE A 35 -0.80 3.49 -3.45
C ILE A 35 -1.33 3.94 -2.11
N ARG A 36 -1.13 5.22 -1.82
CA ARG A 36 -1.68 5.84 -0.61
C ARG A 36 -2.92 6.64 -0.99
N VAL A 37 -3.97 6.43 -0.21
CA VAL A 37 -5.21 7.21 -0.33
C VAL A 37 -5.54 7.79 1.04
N ASP A 38 -6.18 8.95 1.05
CA ASP A 38 -6.52 9.62 2.30
C ASP A 38 -7.98 10.07 2.38
N ASP A 39 -8.78 9.75 1.39
CA ASP A 39 -10.20 10.03 1.43
C ASP A 39 -11.02 8.88 0.85
N ARG A 40 -12.33 8.96 1.06
CA ARG A 40 -13.25 7.89 0.68
C ARG A 40 -13.32 7.69 -0.84
N ASP A 41 -13.33 8.79 -1.59
CA ASP A 41 -13.46 8.71 -3.05
C ASP A 41 -12.22 8.08 -3.66
N GLN A 42 -11.04 8.44 -3.18
CA GLN A 42 -9.79 7.82 -3.61
C GLN A 42 -9.75 6.34 -3.28
N LEU A 43 -10.20 5.97 -2.08
CA LEU A 43 -10.27 4.58 -1.67
C LEU A 43 -11.19 3.78 -2.59
N ARG A 44 -12.37 4.30 -2.88
CA ARG A 44 -13.33 3.63 -3.75
C ARG A 44 -12.74 3.44 -5.15
N ALA A 45 -12.12 4.48 -5.69
CA ALA A 45 -11.50 4.40 -7.01
C ALA A 45 -10.39 3.35 -7.04
N ALA A 46 -9.56 3.31 -6.02
CA ALA A 46 -8.46 2.34 -5.95
C ALA A 46 -8.98 0.91 -5.87
N LEU A 47 -10.04 0.68 -5.10
CA LEU A 47 -10.64 -0.65 -4.97
C LEU A 47 -11.23 -1.15 -6.29
N GLN A 48 -11.70 -0.24 -7.14
CA GLN A 48 -12.28 -0.60 -8.44
C GLN A 48 -11.22 -0.75 -9.53
N ASP A 49 -10.06 -0.14 -9.34
CA ASP A 49 -9.03 -0.05 -10.37
C ASP A 49 -8.24 -1.35 -10.54
N GLN A 50 -7.97 -2.04 -9.46
CA GLN A 50 -7.19 -3.27 -9.48
C GLN A 50 -7.41 -4.10 -8.23
N ASP A 51 -6.89 -5.32 -8.25
CA ASP A 51 -6.88 -6.18 -7.08
C ASP A 51 -5.70 -5.82 -6.18
N TRP A 52 -5.88 -5.96 -4.89
CA TRP A 52 -4.86 -5.68 -3.88
C TRP A 52 -4.51 -6.94 -3.11
N ASP A 53 -3.24 -7.06 -2.76
CA ASP A 53 -2.78 -8.18 -1.91
C ASP A 53 -2.94 -7.84 -0.44
N VAL A 54 -2.74 -6.58 -0.10
CA VAL A 54 -2.83 -6.09 1.28
C VAL A 54 -3.48 -4.72 1.28
N ILE A 55 -4.37 -4.50 2.23
CA ILE A 55 -4.93 -3.18 2.49
C ILE A 55 -4.56 -2.83 3.93
N ILE A 56 -3.87 -1.73 4.10
CA ILE A 56 -3.43 -1.24 5.40
C ILE A 56 -4.20 0.04 5.68
N ALA A 57 -4.97 0.03 6.76
CA ALA A 57 -5.75 1.19 7.16
C ALA A 57 -5.39 1.58 8.59
N ASP A 58 -5.01 2.82 8.77
CA ASP A 58 -4.68 3.40 10.08
C ASP A 58 -5.65 4.55 10.34
N TYR A 59 -6.38 4.45 11.41
CA TYR A 59 -7.35 5.47 11.82
C TYR A 59 -6.90 6.12 13.12
#